data_e3935f69783e16ae7ef71a2d0085155e
#
_entry.id   e3935f69783e16ae7ef71a2d0085155e
#
_cell.length_a   1.000
_cell.length_b   1.000
_cell.length_c   1.000
_cell.angle_alpha   90.00
_cell.angle_beta   90.00
_cell.angle_gamma   90.00
#
_symmetry.space_group_name_H-M   'P 1'
#
loop_
_entity.id
_entity.type
_entity.pdbx_description
1 polymer ?
#
loop_
_entity_poly.entity_id
_entity_poly.type
_entity_poly.pdbx_seq_one_letter_code
_entity_poly.pdbx_strand_id
1 'polypeptide(L)'
;KEFYFLEMNTRLQVEHPVTELITGLDLVEQMIRVAYGEKLPLTQADVKIDGWAMECRINAEDPFRGFLPSTGRLVKFLPPAESTDAQGTTRVDTGVYDGGEISMFYDSMIAKLIVHGATREQAIARMRDALNAFVIRGISSNIPFQAALMQHPVFHSGIFDTGFIPKHYPTGFDASMVPHDDPALLVSVAAYVYRAFTDRAASVSGQLQGHERLVGDKWVVVRLNGELKENHSVTARPIDGGYHVEYNGKDYEILSDWELGQSLFIGTCNGQEFTLQVERHKTKYSLFHWGNRADFMVMSARAAELLALMPEKPAPDLSKFLLSPMPGLLREVAVKVGQEVKAGEKLAVIEAMKMENILKAEQDCTVKKISAGVGESLSVDQIIVEFE
;
A
#
# COMPACT_ATOMS: atom_id res chain seq x y z
N LYS A 1 9.36 37.66 12.83
CA LYS A 1 8.24 36.72 13.12
C LYS A 1 8.14 36.63 14.63
N GLU A 2 6.92 36.79 15.17
CA GLU A 2 6.63 36.56 16.58
C GLU A 2 6.18 35.10 16.74
N PHE A 3 6.50 34.49 17.88
CA PHE A 3 6.06 33.16 18.25
C PHE A 3 5.60 33.16 19.70
N TYR A 4 4.68 32.24 20.03
CA TYR A 4 4.05 32.20 21.35
C TYR A 4 4.12 30.74 21.83
N PHE A 5 4.30 30.57 23.15
CA PHE A 5 4.13 29.27 23.79
C PHE A 5 2.64 28.90 23.79
N LEU A 6 2.31 27.73 23.25
CA LEU A 6 0.96 27.20 23.20
C LEU A 6 0.76 26.13 24.28
N GLU A 7 1.52 25.05 24.20
CA GLU A 7 1.45 23.92 25.11
C GLU A 7 2.75 23.13 25.13
N MET A 8 2.89 22.22 26.10
CA MET A 8 3.93 21.21 26.14
C MET A 8 3.28 19.83 26.29
N ASN A 9 3.62 18.90 25.41
CA ASN A 9 3.25 17.51 25.55
C ASN A 9 4.14 16.84 26.60
N THR A 10 3.65 16.69 27.82
CA THR A 10 4.40 16.09 28.95
C THR A 10 4.35 14.55 28.94
N ARG A 11 4.50 13.96 27.79
CA ARG A 11 4.47 12.52 27.53
C ARG A 11 5.47 12.17 26.44
N LEU A 12 5.79 10.88 26.33
CA LEU A 12 6.57 10.37 25.20
C LEU A 12 5.82 10.63 23.88
N GLN A 13 6.51 11.15 22.88
CA GLN A 13 5.96 11.37 21.54
C GLN A 13 5.94 10.08 20.74
N VAL A 14 5.02 9.97 19.78
CA VAL A 14 4.94 8.77 18.89
C VAL A 14 6.28 8.58 18.16
N GLU A 15 6.90 9.66 17.72
CA GLU A 15 8.14 9.72 16.95
C GLU A 15 9.43 9.59 17.78
N HIS A 16 9.36 9.22 19.07
CA HIS A 16 10.56 9.00 19.90
C HIS A 16 11.59 8.04 19.30
N PRO A 17 11.22 7.01 18.51
CA PRO A 17 12.19 6.11 17.91
C PRO A 17 13.19 6.80 16.98
N VAL A 18 12.83 7.92 16.35
CA VAL A 18 13.76 8.74 15.56
C VAL A 18 14.88 9.27 16.44
N THR A 19 14.53 9.82 17.60
CA THR A 19 15.52 10.31 18.58
C THR A 19 16.35 9.16 19.14
N GLU A 20 15.73 8.02 19.44
CA GLU A 20 16.44 6.84 19.95
C GLU A 20 17.50 6.35 18.96
N LEU A 21 17.16 6.24 17.67
CA LEU A 21 18.09 5.75 16.65
C LEU A 21 19.26 6.69 16.39
N ILE A 22 19.05 8.02 16.43
CA ILE A 22 20.15 8.97 16.19
C ILE A 22 21.00 9.23 17.43
N THR A 23 20.53 8.90 18.63
CA THR A 23 21.28 9.15 19.90
C THR A 23 21.81 7.88 20.52
N GLY A 24 21.30 6.71 20.13
CA GLY A 24 21.60 5.42 20.75
C GLY A 24 21.02 5.27 22.17
N LEU A 25 20.04 6.11 22.54
CA LEU A 25 19.40 6.10 23.87
C LEU A 25 18.03 5.44 23.79
N ASP A 26 17.69 4.59 24.74
CA ASP A 26 16.33 4.10 24.97
C ASP A 26 15.60 5.08 25.89
N LEU A 27 14.72 5.92 25.31
CA LEU A 27 13.99 6.96 26.05
C LEU A 27 12.95 6.34 26.99
N VAL A 28 12.35 5.21 26.61
CA VAL A 28 11.37 4.50 27.45
C VAL A 28 12.05 3.93 28.69
N GLU A 29 13.23 3.31 28.52
CA GLU A 29 14.03 2.85 29.65
C GLU A 29 14.39 3.98 30.61
N GLN A 30 14.88 5.12 30.06
CA GLN A 30 15.22 6.27 30.88
C GLN A 30 14.01 6.82 31.65
N MET A 31 12.84 6.89 31.04
CA MET A 31 11.60 7.30 31.70
C MET A 31 11.23 6.37 32.84
N ILE A 32 11.33 5.05 32.67
CA ILE A 32 11.06 4.06 33.69
C ILE A 32 12.06 4.19 34.86
N ARG A 33 13.35 4.34 34.58
CA ARG A 33 14.38 4.53 35.59
C ARG A 33 14.17 5.80 36.43
N VAL A 34 13.84 6.91 35.79
CA VAL A 34 13.53 8.18 36.46
C VAL A 34 12.27 8.03 37.33
N ALA A 35 11.22 7.36 36.82
CA ALA A 35 10.00 7.09 37.60
C ALA A 35 10.27 6.19 38.81
N TYR A 36 11.26 5.29 38.72
CA TYR A 36 11.72 4.46 39.86
C TYR A 36 12.57 5.22 40.86
N GLY A 37 12.96 6.47 40.58
CA GLY A 37 13.76 7.34 41.45
C GLY A 37 15.24 7.35 41.14
N GLU A 38 15.68 6.74 40.06
CA GLU A 38 17.06 6.78 39.61
C GLU A 38 17.38 8.16 39.00
N LYS A 39 18.63 8.59 39.11
CA LYS A 39 19.14 9.75 38.37
C LYS A 39 19.46 9.34 36.94
N LEU A 40 19.29 10.25 35.99
CA LEU A 40 19.75 10.02 34.63
C LEU A 40 21.25 9.65 34.64
N PRO A 41 21.66 8.55 33.99
CA PRO A 41 23.05 8.10 33.96
C PRO A 41 23.93 8.89 32.98
N LEU A 42 23.39 9.93 32.34
CA LEU A 42 24.02 10.73 31.29
C LEU A 42 23.86 12.22 31.52
N THR A 43 24.72 13.00 30.94
CA THR A 43 24.67 14.46 30.87
C THR A 43 24.38 14.91 29.43
N GLN A 44 24.07 16.18 29.22
CA GLN A 44 23.87 16.73 27.86
C GLN A 44 25.10 16.56 26.96
N ALA A 45 26.30 16.52 27.52
CA ALA A 45 27.56 16.34 26.77
C ALA A 45 27.75 14.91 26.25
N ASP A 46 27.06 13.94 26.83
CA ASP A 46 27.10 12.55 26.42
C ASP A 46 26.16 12.26 25.23
N VAL A 47 25.16 13.13 25.01
CA VAL A 47 24.20 12.99 23.92
C VAL A 47 24.84 13.44 22.61
N LYS A 48 25.02 12.53 21.68
CA LYS A 48 25.56 12.78 20.33
C LYS A 48 24.54 12.37 19.29
N ILE A 49 24.50 13.12 18.20
CA ILE A 49 23.66 12.78 17.03
C ILE A 49 24.53 12.01 16.04
N ASP A 50 24.10 10.81 15.69
CA ASP A 50 24.74 9.95 14.69
C ASP A 50 23.76 9.67 13.54
N GLY A 51 24.17 10.00 12.32
CA GLY A 51 23.42 9.77 11.11
C GLY A 51 22.08 10.50 11.01
N TRP A 52 21.15 9.85 10.36
CA TRP A 52 19.80 10.35 10.07
C TRP A 52 18.77 9.25 10.25
N ALA A 53 17.72 9.52 11.00
CA ALA A 53 16.59 8.60 11.13
C ALA A 53 15.30 9.19 10.54
N MET A 54 14.41 8.32 10.12
CA MET A 54 13.11 8.66 9.55
C MET A 54 12.07 7.67 10.04
N GLU A 55 10.86 8.16 10.35
CA GLU A 55 9.71 7.35 10.73
C GLU A 55 8.58 7.54 9.73
N CYS A 56 7.97 6.44 9.31
CA CYS A 56 6.69 6.39 8.61
C CYS A 56 5.64 5.73 9.51
N ARG A 57 4.57 6.45 9.81
CA ARG A 57 3.40 5.88 10.50
C ARG A 57 2.57 5.12 9.48
N ILE A 58 2.43 3.82 9.67
CA ILE A 58 1.62 2.96 8.81
C ILE A 58 0.20 2.98 9.35
N ASN A 59 -0.69 3.58 8.58
CA ASN A 59 -2.09 3.78 8.94
C ASN A 59 -2.99 2.91 8.08
N ALA A 60 -4.03 2.35 8.70
CA ALA A 60 -5.13 1.66 8.03
C ALA A 60 -6.07 2.69 7.38
N GLU A 61 -5.61 3.32 6.31
CA GLU A 61 -6.28 4.40 5.57
C GLU A 61 -6.09 4.18 4.07
N ASP A 62 -7.11 4.54 3.28
CA ASP A 62 -7.05 4.47 1.83
C ASP A 62 -6.63 5.82 1.23
N PRO A 63 -5.39 5.97 0.78
CA PRO A 63 -4.89 7.24 0.25
C PRO A 63 -5.56 7.63 -1.07
N PHE A 64 -6.08 6.66 -1.84
CA PHE A 64 -6.77 6.90 -3.11
C PHE A 64 -8.24 7.33 -2.93
N ARG A 65 -8.74 7.24 -1.71
CA ARG A 65 -10.08 7.66 -1.32
C ARG A 65 -10.05 8.75 -0.24
N GLY A 66 -9.09 9.68 -0.34
CA GLY A 66 -8.96 10.79 0.59
C GLY A 66 -8.58 10.38 2.02
N PHE A 67 -7.81 9.30 2.16
CA PHE A 67 -7.38 8.75 3.47
C PHE A 67 -8.53 8.28 4.36
N LEU A 68 -9.61 7.77 3.74
CA LEU A 68 -10.71 7.16 4.48
C LEU A 68 -10.20 5.99 5.32
N PRO A 69 -10.69 5.85 6.58
CA PRO A 69 -10.38 4.70 7.42
C PRO A 69 -10.69 3.37 6.75
N SER A 70 -9.79 2.41 6.90
CA SER A 70 -9.93 1.06 6.37
C SER A 70 -9.89 0.06 7.51
N THR A 71 -11.06 -0.44 7.90
CA THR A 71 -11.24 -1.41 8.97
C THR A 71 -11.39 -2.82 8.42
N GLY A 72 -11.28 -3.82 9.28
CA GLY A 72 -11.48 -5.21 8.93
C GLY A 72 -10.31 -6.11 9.31
N ARG A 73 -10.36 -7.34 8.80
CA ARG A 73 -9.37 -8.36 9.14
C ARG A 73 -8.09 -8.18 8.32
N LEU A 74 -6.96 -8.22 8.99
CA LEU A 74 -5.64 -8.37 8.38
C LEU A 74 -5.49 -9.79 7.84
N VAL A 75 -5.75 -9.98 6.56
CA VAL A 75 -5.60 -11.29 5.90
C VAL A 75 -4.13 -11.69 5.81
N LYS A 76 -3.25 -10.71 5.63
CA LYS A 76 -1.80 -10.86 5.66
C LYS A 76 -1.20 -9.60 6.28
N PHE A 77 -0.31 -9.80 7.24
CA PHE A 77 0.51 -8.75 7.84
C PHE A 77 1.94 -9.26 7.98
N LEU A 78 2.80 -8.84 7.06
CA LEU A 78 4.21 -9.22 7.04
C LEU A 78 5.03 -7.93 6.98
N PRO A 79 5.53 -7.43 8.13
CA PRO A 79 6.43 -6.30 8.17
C PRO A 79 7.79 -6.65 7.55
N PRO A 80 8.58 -5.65 7.11
CA PRO A 80 9.96 -5.88 6.69
C PRO A 80 10.77 -6.47 7.86
N ALA A 81 11.79 -7.25 7.52
CA ALA A 81 12.70 -7.78 8.52
C ALA A 81 13.42 -6.63 9.25
N GLU A 82 13.41 -6.68 10.58
CA GLU A 82 14.23 -5.79 11.39
C GLU A 82 15.70 -6.16 11.21
N SER A 83 16.55 -5.16 11.05
CA SER A 83 17.97 -5.35 10.82
C SER A 83 18.78 -4.19 11.36
N THR A 84 20.00 -4.49 11.79
CA THR A 84 21.06 -3.50 12.05
C THR A 84 22.32 -3.99 11.38
N ASP A 85 22.81 -3.23 10.42
CA ASP A 85 23.98 -3.55 9.62
C ASP A 85 24.91 -2.31 9.50
N ALA A 86 26.00 -2.43 8.77
CA ALA A 86 26.95 -1.34 8.56
C ALA A 86 26.35 -0.12 7.81
N GLN A 87 25.19 -0.29 7.17
CA GLN A 87 24.53 0.75 6.40
C GLN A 87 23.38 1.43 7.19
N GLY A 88 22.99 0.88 8.35
CA GLY A 88 21.96 1.45 9.21
C GLY A 88 21.04 0.43 9.86
N THR A 89 19.88 0.91 10.31
CA THR A 89 18.89 0.11 11.04
C THR A 89 17.51 0.19 10.39
N THR A 90 16.78 -0.92 10.42
CA THR A 90 15.34 -0.98 10.15
C THR A 90 14.65 -1.55 11.39
N ARG A 91 13.66 -0.81 11.92
CA ARG A 91 12.87 -1.16 13.11
C ARG A 91 11.39 -1.04 12.81
N VAL A 92 10.58 -1.95 13.35
CA VAL A 92 9.11 -1.94 13.22
C VAL A 92 8.47 -2.04 14.60
N ASP A 93 7.81 -0.98 15.03
CA ASP A 93 6.97 -1.01 16.22
C ASP A 93 5.52 -1.25 15.80
N THR A 94 4.90 -2.35 16.22
CA THR A 94 3.53 -2.69 15.85
C THR A 94 2.73 -3.26 17.02
N GLY A 95 1.43 -2.97 17.05
CA GLY A 95 0.47 -3.54 17.99
C GLY A 95 -0.50 -4.53 17.34
N VAL A 96 -0.30 -4.85 16.04
CA VAL A 96 -1.16 -5.76 15.27
C VAL A 96 -0.38 -6.97 14.75
N TYR A 97 -1.08 -8.01 14.32
CA TYR A 97 -0.49 -9.26 13.87
C TYR A 97 -1.30 -9.87 12.72
N ASP A 98 -0.71 -10.82 12.03
CA ASP A 98 -1.34 -11.57 10.94
C ASP A 98 -2.63 -12.25 11.42
N GLY A 99 -3.75 -12.01 10.73
CA GLY A 99 -5.08 -12.49 11.11
C GLY A 99 -5.81 -11.65 12.15
N GLY A 100 -5.19 -10.59 12.70
CA GLY A 100 -5.83 -9.63 13.62
C GLY A 100 -6.91 -8.79 12.93
N GLU A 101 -7.68 -8.05 13.72
CA GLU A 101 -8.75 -7.18 13.22
C GLU A 101 -8.46 -5.72 13.55
N ILE A 102 -8.65 -4.85 12.56
CA ILE A 102 -8.53 -3.39 12.71
C ILE A 102 -9.90 -2.85 13.07
N SER A 103 -10.02 -2.37 14.30
CA SER A 103 -11.26 -1.86 14.89
C SER A 103 -11.59 -0.45 14.40
N MET A 104 -12.88 -0.18 14.21
CA MET A 104 -13.39 1.17 13.93
C MET A 104 -13.36 2.13 15.13
N PHE A 105 -13.10 1.63 16.34
CA PHE A 105 -13.18 2.42 17.59
C PHE A 105 -11.83 3.00 18.01
N TYR A 106 -10.73 2.58 17.41
CA TYR A 106 -9.38 3.03 17.74
C TYR A 106 -8.78 3.88 16.61
N ASP A 107 -7.57 4.34 16.83
CA ASP A 107 -6.78 5.09 15.85
C ASP A 107 -6.42 4.21 14.65
N SER A 108 -6.23 4.83 13.48
CA SER A 108 -5.86 4.13 12.24
C SER A 108 -4.42 3.63 12.21
N MET A 109 -3.55 4.12 13.12
CA MET A 109 -2.13 3.74 13.15
C MET A 109 -1.97 2.29 13.63
N ILE A 110 -1.42 1.45 12.75
CA ILE A 110 -1.22 0.00 13.00
C ILE A 110 0.24 -0.36 13.22
N ALA A 111 1.16 0.45 12.69
CA ALA A 111 2.59 0.25 12.90
C ALA A 111 3.34 1.59 12.72
N LYS A 112 4.58 1.62 13.24
CA LYS A 112 5.59 2.59 12.90
C LYS A 112 6.73 1.86 12.23
N LEU A 113 7.16 2.35 11.08
CA LEU A 113 8.35 1.88 10.39
C LEU A 113 9.42 2.94 10.54
N ILE A 114 10.52 2.58 11.18
CA ILE A 114 11.62 3.49 11.48
C ILE A 114 12.90 2.97 10.84
N VAL A 115 13.65 3.86 10.21
CA VAL A 115 14.93 3.54 9.60
C VAL A 115 15.99 4.53 10.04
N HIS A 116 17.25 4.07 10.04
CA HIS A 116 18.43 4.89 10.24
C HIS A 116 19.43 4.66 9.12
N GLY A 117 20.18 5.67 8.76
CA GLY A 117 21.30 5.62 7.82
C GLY A 117 22.32 6.70 8.15
N ALA A 118 23.54 6.58 7.63
CA ALA A 118 24.58 7.57 7.88
C ALA A 118 24.26 8.96 7.28
N THR A 119 23.42 8.99 6.24
CA THR A 119 22.94 10.25 5.62
C THR A 119 21.44 10.19 5.41
N ARG A 120 20.82 11.35 5.12
CA ARG A 120 19.41 11.46 4.82
C ARG A 120 19.02 10.65 3.57
N GLU A 121 19.86 10.67 2.55
CA GLU A 121 19.66 9.92 1.30
C GLU A 121 19.64 8.40 1.57
N GLN A 122 20.54 7.91 2.40
CA GLN A 122 20.55 6.50 2.80
C GLN A 122 19.33 6.12 3.63
N ALA A 123 18.89 6.99 4.55
CA ALA A 123 17.66 6.77 5.30
C ALA A 123 16.43 6.73 4.37
N ILE A 124 16.34 7.62 3.37
CA ILE A 124 15.25 7.61 2.36
C ILE A 124 15.27 6.32 1.54
N ALA A 125 16.45 5.89 1.05
CA ALA A 125 16.57 4.66 0.27
C ALA A 125 16.13 3.44 1.09
N ARG A 126 16.63 3.32 2.34
CA ARG A 126 16.24 2.24 3.26
C ARG A 126 14.74 2.26 3.59
N MET A 127 14.14 3.45 3.79
CA MET A 127 12.70 3.59 4.01
C MET A 127 11.89 3.12 2.80
N ARG A 128 12.32 3.48 1.59
CA ARG A 128 11.67 3.06 0.35
C ARG A 128 11.66 1.54 0.20
N ASP A 129 12.80 0.90 0.46
CA ASP A 129 12.92 -0.56 0.40
C ASP A 129 12.11 -1.25 1.49
N ALA A 130 12.12 -0.72 2.72
CA ALA A 130 11.34 -1.24 3.83
C ALA A 130 9.83 -1.11 3.59
N LEU A 131 9.33 0.03 3.08
CA LEU A 131 7.93 0.21 2.67
C LEU A 131 7.53 -0.79 1.57
N ASN A 132 8.44 -1.03 0.62
CA ASN A 132 8.22 -1.97 -0.48
C ASN A 132 8.11 -3.42 -0.01
N ALA A 133 8.85 -3.79 1.05
CA ALA A 133 8.80 -5.11 1.66
C ALA A 133 7.64 -5.30 2.66
N PHE A 134 6.92 -4.23 3.01
CA PHE A 134 5.82 -4.28 3.98
C PHE A 134 4.53 -4.78 3.33
N VAL A 135 4.17 -6.04 3.55
CA VAL A 135 2.97 -6.66 2.97
C VAL A 135 1.78 -6.53 3.93
N ILE A 136 0.75 -5.79 3.51
CA ILE A 136 -0.52 -5.65 4.22
C ILE A 136 -1.64 -6.03 3.26
N ARG A 137 -2.53 -6.96 3.68
CA ARG A 137 -3.69 -7.39 2.91
C ARG A 137 -4.93 -7.52 3.78
N GLY A 138 -6.09 -7.34 3.17
CA GLY A 138 -7.40 -7.36 3.83
C GLY A 138 -7.94 -5.97 4.12
N ILE A 139 -7.04 -4.99 4.27
CA ILE A 139 -7.33 -3.57 4.44
C ILE A 139 -6.47 -2.74 3.50
N SER A 140 -6.86 -1.48 3.27
CA SER A 140 -6.01 -0.47 2.63
C SER A 140 -5.04 0.14 3.65
N SER A 141 -3.89 0.60 3.19
CA SER A 141 -2.91 1.32 4.01
C SER A 141 -2.36 2.53 3.27
N ASN A 142 -1.79 3.47 4.00
CA ASN A 142 -1.18 4.68 3.45
C ASN A 142 0.21 4.46 2.82
N ILE A 143 0.70 3.21 2.75
CA ILE A 143 2.02 2.87 2.18
C ILE A 143 2.22 3.43 0.76
N PRO A 144 1.25 3.36 -0.19
CA PRO A 144 1.44 3.93 -1.52
C PRO A 144 1.75 5.43 -1.52
N PHE A 145 1.09 6.19 -0.66
CA PHE A 145 1.36 7.61 -0.50
C PHE A 145 2.74 7.87 0.11
N GLN A 146 3.11 7.12 1.13
CA GLN A 146 4.44 7.22 1.76
C GLN A 146 5.56 6.87 0.78
N ALA A 147 5.38 5.82 -0.02
CA ALA A 147 6.32 5.44 -1.07
C ALA A 147 6.47 6.53 -2.15
N ALA A 148 5.38 7.20 -2.52
CA ALA A 148 5.41 8.33 -3.44
C ALA A 148 6.16 9.54 -2.83
N LEU A 149 5.98 9.80 -1.53
CA LEU A 149 6.76 10.84 -0.82
C LEU A 149 8.26 10.55 -0.84
N MET A 150 8.66 9.30 -0.58
CA MET A 150 10.07 8.88 -0.61
C MET A 150 10.72 9.06 -2.00
N GLN A 151 9.93 9.14 -3.05
CA GLN A 151 10.40 9.36 -4.43
C GLN A 151 10.27 10.81 -4.87
N HIS A 152 9.61 11.68 -4.09
CA HIS A 152 9.32 13.05 -4.49
C HIS A 152 10.57 13.94 -4.43
N PRO A 153 10.96 14.64 -5.54
CA PRO A 153 12.21 15.42 -5.59
C PRO A 153 12.32 16.50 -4.50
N VAL A 154 11.21 17.19 -4.19
CA VAL A 154 11.19 18.22 -3.14
C VAL A 154 11.36 17.59 -1.76
N PHE A 155 10.80 16.39 -1.52
CA PHE A 155 11.04 15.68 -0.27
C PHE A 155 12.51 15.25 -0.15
N HIS A 156 13.11 14.77 -1.24
CA HIS A 156 14.54 14.46 -1.30
C HIS A 156 15.43 15.66 -0.97
N SER A 157 15.09 16.85 -1.45
CA SER A 157 15.90 18.06 -1.22
C SER A 157 15.93 18.49 0.27
N GLY A 158 14.96 18.04 1.07
CA GLY A 158 14.80 18.47 2.47
C GLY A 158 14.29 19.90 2.63
N ILE A 159 13.99 20.60 1.53
CA ILE A 159 13.55 22.02 1.53
C ILE A 159 12.04 22.05 1.36
N PHE A 160 11.33 21.81 2.44
CA PHE A 160 9.85 21.85 2.48
C PHE A 160 9.36 22.23 3.88
N ASP A 161 8.08 22.49 3.99
CA ASP A 161 7.39 22.83 5.23
C ASP A 161 6.10 22.00 5.38
N THR A 162 5.31 22.27 6.43
CA THR A 162 4.04 21.58 6.69
C THR A 162 2.97 21.81 5.61
N GLY A 163 3.18 22.76 4.70
CA GLY A 163 2.35 22.99 3.53
C GLY A 163 2.65 22.07 2.34
N PHE A 164 3.56 21.12 2.49
CA PHE A 164 3.98 20.21 1.41
C PHE A 164 2.80 19.48 0.75
N ILE A 165 1.96 18.82 1.56
CA ILE A 165 0.84 18.01 1.05
C ILE A 165 -0.16 18.86 0.28
N PRO A 166 -0.75 19.94 0.83
CA PRO A 166 -1.70 20.76 0.07
C PRO A 166 -1.08 21.44 -1.16
N LYS A 167 0.23 21.64 -1.18
CA LYS A 167 0.94 22.24 -2.32
C LYS A 167 1.15 21.25 -3.47
N HIS A 168 1.50 20.01 -3.17
CA HIS A 168 1.87 19.00 -4.19
C HIS A 168 0.73 18.04 -4.51
N TYR A 169 -0.28 17.93 -3.64
CA TYR A 169 -1.46 17.09 -3.80
C TYR A 169 -2.76 17.89 -3.53
N PRO A 170 -3.00 19.03 -4.25
CA PRO A 170 -4.11 19.94 -3.97
C PRO A 170 -5.49 19.32 -4.21
N THR A 171 -5.58 18.32 -5.08
CA THR A 171 -6.83 17.60 -5.43
C THR A 171 -6.93 16.22 -4.77
N GLY A 172 -6.04 15.92 -3.83
CA GLY A 172 -5.89 14.59 -3.23
C GLY A 172 -4.82 13.77 -3.95
N PHE A 173 -4.67 12.53 -3.52
CA PHE A 173 -3.68 11.58 -4.04
C PHE A 173 -4.37 10.51 -4.88
N ASP A 174 -3.84 10.20 -6.05
CA ASP A 174 -4.34 9.15 -6.93
C ASP A 174 -3.21 8.24 -7.45
N ALA A 175 -3.59 7.09 -8.04
CA ALA A 175 -2.63 6.09 -8.48
C ALA A 175 -1.66 6.58 -9.57
N SER A 176 -2.04 7.60 -10.37
CA SER A 176 -1.18 8.16 -11.42
C SER A 176 -0.02 8.98 -10.85
N MET A 177 -0.14 9.40 -9.59
CA MET A 177 0.88 10.18 -8.87
C MET A 177 1.98 9.30 -8.25
N VAL A 178 1.81 7.97 -8.27
CA VAL A 178 2.85 7.03 -7.84
C VAL A 178 3.84 6.84 -9.00
N PRO A 179 5.14 7.19 -8.82
CA PRO A 179 6.12 7.04 -9.88
C PRO A 179 6.28 5.59 -10.36
N HIS A 180 6.46 5.41 -11.66
CA HIS A 180 6.72 4.13 -12.31
C HIS A 180 8.16 4.10 -12.80
N ASP A 181 9.09 3.62 -11.99
CA ASP A 181 10.51 3.66 -12.34
C ASP A 181 10.89 2.62 -13.40
N ASP A 182 10.32 1.39 -13.35
CA ASP A 182 10.63 0.34 -14.32
C ASP A 182 9.42 -0.54 -14.67
N PRO A 183 8.58 -0.11 -15.63
CA PRO A 183 7.45 -0.91 -16.10
C PRO A 183 7.90 -2.21 -16.79
N ALA A 184 9.10 -2.28 -17.35
CA ALA A 184 9.61 -3.47 -18.03
C ALA A 184 9.99 -4.57 -17.04
N LEU A 185 10.50 -4.22 -15.85
CA LEU A 185 10.71 -5.15 -14.75
C LEU A 185 9.41 -5.85 -14.37
N LEU A 186 8.32 -5.08 -14.20
CA LEU A 186 7.02 -5.63 -13.81
C LEU A 186 6.47 -6.61 -14.87
N VAL A 187 6.59 -6.27 -16.16
CA VAL A 187 6.19 -7.16 -17.26
C VAL A 187 7.02 -8.46 -17.23
N SER A 188 8.34 -8.33 -17.03
CA SER A 188 9.25 -9.46 -17.01
C SER A 188 9.01 -10.39 -15.81
N VAL A 189 8.77 -9.82 -14.62
CA VAL A 189 8.43 -10.60 -13.42
C VAL A 189 7.05 -11.24 -13.55
N ALA A 190 6.06 -10.58 -14.17
CA ALA A 190 4.76 -11.21 -14.45
C ALA A 190 4.91 -12.45 -15.33
N ALA A 191 5.78 -12.38 -16.36
CA ALA A 191 6.12 -13.52 -17.20
C ALA A 191 6.84 -14.63 -16.41
N TYR A 192 7.82 -14.28 -15.56
CA TYR A 192 8.52 -15.21 -14.67
C TYR A 192 7.52 -15.97 -13.79
N VAL A 193 6.69 -15.26 -13.04
CA VAL A 193 5.73 -15.85 -12.08
C VAL A 193 4.76 -16.79 -12.79
N TYR A 194 4.26 -16.40 -13.95
CA TYR A 194 3.38 -17.24 -14.75
C TYR A 194 4.11 -18.48 -15.27
N ARG A 195 5.34 -18.31 -15.77
CA ARG A 195 6.15 -19.42 -16.28
C ARG A 195 6.49 -20.41 -15.17
N ALA A 196 6.93 -19.94 -14.01
CA ALA A 196 7.19 -20.78 -12.84
C ALA A 196 5.95 -21.61 -12.43
N PHE A 197 4.77 -20.98 -12.43
CA PHE A 197 3.52 -21.69 -12.19
C PHE A 197 3.23 -22.75 -13.25
N THR A 198 3.46 -22.44 -14.52
CA THR A 198 3.16 -23.32 -15.65
C THR A 198 4.14 -24.51 -15.69
N ASP A 199 5.43 -24.25 -15.44
CA ASP A 199 6.47 -25.31 -15.35
C ASP A 199 6.20 -26.23 -14.16
N ARG A 200 5.81 -25.68 -12.99
CA ARG A 200 5.39 -26.47 -11.84
C ARG A 200 4.18 -27.35 -12.18
N ALA A 201 3.20 -26.82 -12.89
CA ALA A 201 2.03 -27.58 -13.33
C ALA A 201 2.37 -28.65 -14.37
N ALA A 202 3.39 -28.44 -15.21
CA ALA A 202 3.87 -29.40 -16.18
C ALA A 202 4.77 -30.51 -15.58
N SER A 203 5.38 -30.24 -14.40
CA SER A 203 6.23 -31.20 -13.70
C SER A 203 5.48 -32.21 -12.82
N VAL A 204 4.15 -32.18 -12.78
CA VAL A 204 3.33 -33.12 -11.99
C VAL A 204 3.54 -34.55 -12.52
N SER A 205 3.84 -35.45 -11.59
CA SER A 205 4.04 -36.89 -11.93
C SER A 205 2.72 -37.58 -12.31
N GLY A 206 2.80 -38.69 -13.02
CA GLY A 206 1.62 -39.48 -13.41
C GLY A 206 0.92 -39.00 -14.70
N GLN A 207 1.55 -38.16 -15.48
CA GLN A 207 1.05 -37.78 -16.81
C GLN A 207 1.11 -39.02 -17.77
N LEU A 208 0.15 -39.07 -18.70
CA LEU A 208 0.12 -40.13 -19.70
C LEU A 208 1.33 -39.97 -20.64
N GLN A 209 2.01 -41.07 -20.89
CA GLN A 209 3.14 -41.11 -21.81
C GLN A 209 2.72 -40.61 -23.21
N GLY A 210 3.47 -39.67 -23.77
CA GLY A 210 3.18 -39.03 -25.06
C GLY A 210 2.10 -37.94 -25.00
N HIS A 211 1.61 -37.62 -23.82
CA HIS A 211 0.65 -36.52 -23.57
C HIS A 211 1.15 -35.57 -22.44
N GLU A 212 2.45 -35.52 -22.24
CA GLU A 212 3.07 -34.61 -21.29
C GLU A 212 2.79 -33.17 -21.69
N ARG A 213 2.53 -32.34 -20.68
CA ARG A 213 2.28 -30.93 -20.91
C ARG A 213 3.57 -30.21 -21.31
N LEU A 214 3.65 -29.80 -22.57
CA LEU A 214 4.74 -28.97 -23.05
C LEU A 214 4.47 -27.51 -22.77
N VAL A 215 5.45 -26.79 -22.22
CA VAL A 215 5.38 -25.37 -21.94
C VAL A 215 6.17 -24.62 -23.02
N GLY A 216 5.47 -23.75 -23.75
CA GLY A 216 6.11 -22.88 -24.73
C GLY A 216 6.83 -21.72 -24.10
N ASP A 217 7.66 -21.02 -24.88
CA ASP A 217 8.45 -19.88 -24.38
C ASP A 217 7.78 -18.52 -24.66
N LYS A 218 6.88 -18.44 -25.65
CA LYS A 218 6.27 -17.19 -26.12
C LYS A 218 4.93 -16.94 -25.44
N TRP A 219 4.81 -15.77 -24.81
CA TRP A 219 3.65 -15.36 -24.05
C TRP A 219 3.26 -13.91 -24.37
N VAL A 220 2.03 -13.56 -24.05
CA VAL A 220 1.55 -12.19 -24.02
C VAL A 220 1.21 -11.86 -22.57
N VAL A 221 1.91 -10.86 -22.03
CA VAL A 221 1.62 -10.24 -20.74
C VAL A 221 0.64 -9.11 -21.02
N VAL A 222 -0.58 -9.22 -20.53
CA VAL A 222 -1.63 -8.21 -20.67
C VAL A 222 -1.66 -7.40 -19.40
N ARG A 223 -1.26 -6.14 -19.45
CA ARG A 223 -1.42 -5.18 -18.35
C ARG A 223 -2.85 -4.68 -18.34
N LEU A 224 -3.48 -4.72 -17.17
CA LEU A 224 -4.84 -4.22 -16.95
C LEU A 224 -4.75 -2.84 -16.30
N ASN A 225 -5.24 -1.82 -16.98
CA ASN A 225 -5.27 -0.46 -16.45
C ASN A 225 -6.70 0.10 -16.61
N GLY A 226 -7.55 -0.19 -15.61
CA GLY A 226 -8.98 0.05 -15.72
C GLY A 226 -9.57 -0.74 -16.91
N GLU A 227 -10.19 -0.03 -17.85
CA GLU A 227 -10.75 -0.60 -19.08
C GLU A 227 -9.68 -0.85 -20.15
N LEU A 228 -8.51 -0.20 -20.06
CA LEU A 228 -7.42 -0.34 -21.03
C LEU A 228 -6.66 -1.65 -20.79
N LYS A 229 -6.35 -2.34 -21.89
CA LYS A 229 -5.54 -3.55 -21.92
C LYS A 229 -4.33 -3.33 -22.81
N GLU A 230 -3.14 -3.36 -22.21
CA GLU A 230 -1.88 -3.21 -22.92
C GLU A 230 -1.23 -4.57 -23.09
N ASN A 231 -0.96 -4.98 -24.33
CA ASN A 231 -0.38 -6.26 -24.65
C ASN A 231 1.14 -6.14 -24.83
N HIS A 232 1.89 -6.95 -24.09
CA HIS A 232 3.34 -7.02 -24.14
C HIS A 232 3.75 -8.43 -24.55
N SER A 233 4.31 -8.59 -25.78
CA SER A 233 4.84 -9.87 -26.23
C SER A 233 6.18 -10.12 -25.59
N VAL A 234 6.34 -11.29 -24.96
CA VAL A 234 7.56 -11.68 -24.27
C VAL A 234 7.97 -13.11 -24.66
N THR A 235 9.27 -13.39 -24.56
CA THR A 235 9.81 -14.76 -24.59
C THR A 235 10.39 -15.05 -23.20
N ALA A 236 9.92 -16.08 -22.50
CA ALA A 236 10.41 -16.45 -21.17
C ALA A 236 10.93 -17.89 -21.19
N ARG A 237 12.25 -18.08 -20.96
CA ARG A 237 12.94 -19.36 -20.98
C ARG A 237 13.54 -19.67 -19.61
N PRO A 238 13.45 -20.91 -19.11
CA PRO A 238 14.12 -21.29 -17.89
C PRO A 238 15.64 -21.24 -18.06
N ILE A 239 16.32 -20.77 -17.03
CA ILE A 239 17.77 -20.80 -16.84
C ILE A 239 18.08 -21.32 -15.45
N ASP A 240 19.34 -21.52 -15.12
CA ASP A 240 19.74 -21.93 -13.78
C ASP A 240 19.42 -20.82 -12.77
N GLY A 241 18.64 -21.18 -11.75
CA GLY A 241 18.19 -20.24 -10.70
C GLY A 241 17.10 -19.23 -11.11
N GLY A 242 16.49 -19.35 -12.31
CA GLY A 242 15.45 -18.40 -12.69
C GLY A 242 14.96 -18.47 -14.14
N TYR A 243 14.68 -17.31 -14.71
CA TYR A 243 14.21 -17.19 -16.10
C TYR A 243 14.89 -16.02 -16.83
N HIS A 244 15.22 -16.30 -18.10
CA HIS A 244 15.59 -15.28 -19.07
C HIS A 244 14.33 -14.80 -19.78
N VAL A 245 14.05 -13.50 -19.71
CA VAL A 245 12.90 -12.87 -20.35
C VAL A 245 13.38 -11.87 -21.40
N GLU A 246 12.97 -12.08 -22.65
CA GLU A 246 13.19 -11.13 -23.73
C GLU A 246 11.93 -10.27 -23.91
N TYR A 247 12.08 -8.96 -23.79
CA TYR A 247 11.00 -8.00 -23.94
C TYR A 247 11.47 -6.71 -24.61
N ASN A 248 10.77 -6.26 -25.68
CA ASN A 248 11.11 -5.07 -26.48
C ASN A 248 12.58 -5.05 -26.96
N GLY A 249 13.12 -6.20 -27.36
CA GLY A 249 14.50 -6.34 -27.83
C GLY A 249 15.57 -6.16 -26.74
N LYS A 250 15.18 -6.25 -25.47
CA LYS A 250 16.08 -6.26 -24.31
C LYS A 250 15.95 -7.58 -23.57
N ASP A 251 17.06 -7.96 -22.95
CA ASP A 251 17.17 -9.18 -22.16
C ASP A 251 17.11 -8.86 -20.67
N TYR A 252 16.30 -9.63 -19.94
CA TYR A 252 16.12 -9.55 -18.51
C TYR A 252 16.42 -10.92 -17.91
N GLU A 253 17.60 -11.08 -17.34
CA GLU A 253 17.97 -12.25 -16.56
C GLU A 253 17.47 -12.08 -15.12
N ILE A 254 16.44 -12.84 -14.75
CA ILE A 254 15.82 -12.75 -13.44
C ILE A 254 16.14 -14.01 -12.66
N LEU A 255 16.90 -13.85 -11.57
CA LEU A 255 17.27 -14.94 -10.66
C LEU A 255 16.58 -14.73 -9.31
N SER A 256 15.98 -15.79 -8.78
CA SER A 256 15.26 -15.73 -7.49
C SER A 256 14.97 -17.14 -6.97
N ASP A 257 15.06 -17.29 -5.65
CA ASP A 257 14.60 -18.48 -4.91
C ASP A 257 13.10 -18.38 -4.53
N TRP A 258 12.35 -17.48 -5.19
CA TRP A 258 10.94 -17.29 -4.93
C TRP A 258 10.13 -18.55 -5.24
N GLU A 259 9.30 -18.93 -4.29
CA GLU A 259 8.38 -20.07 -4.43
C GLU A 259 6.93 -19.62 -4.59
N LEU A 260 6.15 -20.43 -5.28
CA LEU A 260 4.72 -20.19 -5.53
C LEU A 260 3.95 -20.07 -4.21
N GLY A 261 3.33 -18.90 -4.01
CA GLY A 261 2.56 -18.57 -2.81
C GLY A 261 3.26 -17.63 -1.85
N GLN A 262 4.56 -17.39 -2.01
CA GLN A 262 5.25 -16.33 -1.26
C GLN A 262 4.78 -14.96 -1.72
N SER A 263 4.52 -14.06 -0.76
CA SER A 263 4.06 -12.70 -1.03
C SER A 263 5.18 -11.77 -1.47
N LEU A 264 6.43 -12.01 -1.05
CA LEU A 264 7.60 -11.25 -1.44
C LEU A 264 8.38 -12.03 -2.50
N PHE A 265 8.68 -11.35 -3.59
CA PHE A 265 9.59 -11.79 -4.63
C PHE A 265 10.89 -10.98 -4.46
N ILE A 266 11.92 -11.65 -3.99
CA ILE A 266 13.26 -11.09 -3.82
C ILE A 266 14.16 -11.76 -4.84
N GLY A 267 14.90 -10.99 -5.61
CA GLY A 267 15.76 -11.53 -6.65
C GLY A 267 16.68 -10.49 -7.27
N THR A 268 17.34 -10.89 -8.34
CA THR A 268 18.15 -9.97 -9.15
C THR A 268 17.61 -9.91 -10.56
N CYS A 269 17.71 -8.75 -11.18
CA CYS A 269 17.46 -8.53 -12.60
C CYS A 269 18.73 -7.96 -13.24
N ASN A 270 19.35 -8.71 -14.12
CA ASN A 270 20.64 -8.35 -14.72
C ASN A 270 21.70 -8.00 -13.65
N GLY A 271 21.72 -8.74 -12.53
CA GLY A 271 22.63 -8.55 -11.41
C GLY A 271 22.26 -7.43 -10.43
N GLN A 272 21.19 -6.68 -10.66
CA GLN A 272 20.69 -5.68 -9.73
C GLN A 272 19.60 -6.27 -8.82
N GLU A 273 19.77 -6.13 -7.52
CA GLU A 273 18.78 -6.61 -6.53
C GLU A 273 17.49 -5.82 -6.63
N PHE A 274 16.38 -6.52 -6.49
CA PHE A 274 15.06 -5.92 -6.37
C PHE A 274 14.16 -6.74 -5.45
N THR A 275 13.18 -6.09 -4.89
CA THR A 275 12.08 -6.70 -4.14
C THR A 275 10.77 -6.17 -4.69
N LEU A 276 9.78 -7.06 -4.84
CA LEU A 276 8.40 -6.68 -5.12
C LEU A 276 7.44 -7.65 -4.45
N GLN A 277 6.18 -7.27 -4.39
CA GLN A 277 5.17 -8.15 -3.83
C GLN A 277 4.37 -8.79 -4.97
N VAL A 278 4.06 -10.06 -4.81
CA VAL A 278 3.29 -10.86 -5.77
C VAL A 278 2.02 -11.36 -5.12
N GLU A 279 0.91 -11.16 -5.80
CA GLU A 279 -0.38 -11.68 -5.41
C GLU A 279 -1.08 -12.32 -6.62
N ARG A 280 -1.66 -13.50 -6.42
CA ARG A 280 -2.35 -14.20 -7.50
C ARG A 280 -3.84 -14.33 -7.19
N HIS A 281 -4.67 -13.80 -8.07
CA HIS A 281 -6.12 -13.93 -8.04
C HIS A 281 -6.61 -14.69 -9.28
N LYS A 282 -6.76 -16.01 -9.17
CA LYS A 282 -7.15 -16.89 -10.29
C LYS A 282 -6.19 -16.75 -11.48
N THR A 283 -6.58 -16.02 -12.52
CA THR A 283 -5.80 -15.78 -13.74
C THR A 283 -5.05 -14.46 -13.75
N LYS A 284 -5.27 -13.61 -12.72
CA LYS A 284 -4.62 -12.30 -12.57
C LYS A 284 -3.46 -12.38 -11.59
N TYR A 285 -2.43 -11.61 -11.87
CA TYR A 285 -1.30 -11.36 -10.99
C TYR A 285 -1.26 -9.88 -10.67
N SER A 286 -1.28 -9.53 -9.39
CA SER A 286 -1.05 -8.17 -8.91
C SER A 286 0.39 -8.08 -8.42
N LEU A 287 1.16 -7.19 -9.02
CA LEU A 287 2.51 -6.88 -8.60
C LEU A 287 2.53 -5.51 -7.94
N PHE A 288 3.22 -5.42 -6.80
CA PHE A 288 3.36 -4.16 -6.06
C PHE A 288 4.85 -3.82 -5.96
N HIS A 289 5.19 -2.61 -6.37
CA HIS A 289 6.57 -2.14 -6.37
C HIS A 289 6.60 -0.64 -6.12
N TRP A 290 7.27 -0.24 -5.04
CA TRP A 290 7.43 1.15 -4.61
C TRP A 290 6.13 1.97 -4.58
N GLY A 291 5.09 1.36 -3.98
CA GLY A 291 3.78 1.99 -3.86
C GLY A 291 2.87 1.84 -5.08
N ASN A 292 3.41 1.40 -6.20
CA ASN A 292 2.66 1.12 -7.41
C ASN A 292 2.06 -0.28 -7.40
N ARG A 293 0.83 -0.40 -7.87
CA ARG A 293 0.17 -1.68 -8.14
C ARG A 293 -0.07 -1.81 -9.62
N ALA A 294 0.36 -2.92 -10.21
CA ALA A 294 0.06 -3.27 -11.59
C ALA A 294 -0.58 -4.67 -11.65
N ASP A 295 -1.70 -4.77 -12.32
CA ASP A 295 -2.44 -6.01 -12.52
C ASP A 295 -2.16 -6.57 -13.91
N PHE A 296 -1.81 -7.87 -13.97
CA PHE A 296 -1.43 -8.55 -15.19
C PHE A 296 -2.22 -9.84 -15.39
N MET A 297 -2.42 -10.21 -16.64
CA MET A 297 -2.75 -11.56 -17.07
C MET A 297 -1.67 -12.02 -18.04
N VAL A 298 -1.24 -13.27 -17.91
CA VAL A 298 -0.26 -13.85 -18.85
C VAL A 298 -0.91 -15.03 -19.56
N MET A 299 -0.79 -15.07 -20.89
CA MET A 299 -1.48 -16.05 -21.72
C MET A 299 -0.80 -16.26 -23.07
N SER A 300 -1.26 -17.26 -23.83
CA SER A 300 -0.82 -17.43 -25.21
C SER A 300 -1.31 -16.29 -26.12
N ALA A 301 -0.63 -16.06 -27.25
CA ALA A 301 -1.05 -15.05 -28.23
C ALA A 301 -2.51 -15.25 -28.67
N ARG A 302 -2.92 -16.49 -28.91
CA ARG A 302 -4.31 -16.80 -29.30
C ARG A 302 -5.31 -16.44 -28.19
N ALA A 303 -4.98 -16.70 -26.94
CA ALA A 303 -5.85 -16.33 -25.83
C ALA A 303 -5.97 -14.79 -25.67
N ALA A 304 -4.90 -14.05 -25.91
CA ALA A 304 -4.92 -12.58 -25.91
C ALA A 304 -5.79 -12.01 -27.04
N GLU A 305 -5.72 -12.58 -28.23
CA GLU A 305 -6.65 -12.21 -29.33
C GLU A 305 -8.12 -12.42 -28.95
N LEU A 306 -8.43 -13.58 -28.33
CA LEU A 306 -9.79 -13.88 -27.89
C LEU A 306 -10.24 -12.99 -26.72
N LEU A 307 -9.34 -12.65 -25.81
CA LEU A 307 -9.61 -11.71 -24.71
C LEU A 307 -10.01 -10.33 -25.24
N ALA A 308 -9.43 -9.87 -26.34
CA ALA A 308 -9.78 -8.60 -26.97
C ALA A 308 -11.21 -8.58 -27.55
N LEU A 309 -11.76 -9.76 -27.84
CA LEU A 309 -13.13 -9.89 -28.36
C LEU A 309 -14.18 -10.03 -27.24
N MET A 310 -13.75 -10.22 -26.00
CA MET A 310 -14.70 -10.35 -24.88
C MET A 310 -15.37 -9.01 -24.59
N PRO A 311 -16.71 -8.97 -24.52
CA PRO A 311 -17.44 -7.77 -24.17
C PRO A 311 -17.11 -7.35 -22.74
N GLU A 312 -16.96 -6.04 -22.53
CA GLU A 312 -16.79 -5.50 -21.18
C GLU A 312 -18.13 -5.55 -20.44
N LYS A 313 -18.07 -5.98 -19.18
CA LYS A 313 -19.25 -5.99 -18.32
C LYS A 313 -19.39 -4.58 -17.75
N PRO A 314 -20.46 -3.83 -18.06
CA PRO A 314 -20.68 -2.51 -17.49
C PRO A 314 -20.73 -2.61 -15.96
N ALA A 315 -20.13 -1.64 -15.28
CA ALA A 315 -20.28 -1.49 -13.84
C ALA A 315 -21.76 -1.28 -13.48
N PRO A 316 -22.22 -1.78 -12.32
CA PRO A 316 -23.58 -1.48 -11.85
C PRO A 316 -23.74 0.04 -11.70
N ASP A 317 -24.86 0.57 -12.13
CA ASP A 317 -25.22 1.98 -11.91
C ASP A 317 -25.59 2.16 -10.42
N LEU A 318 -24.71 2.74 -9.65
CA LEU A 318 -24.89 3.04 -8.23
C LEU A 318 -25.23 4.51 -7.98
N SER A 319 -25.39 5.34 -9.03
CA SER A 319 -25.68 6.77 -8.92
C SER A 319 -26.96 7.11 -8.16
N LYS A 320 -27.87 6.14 -8.06
CA LYS A 320 -29.14 6.26 -7.32
C LYS A 320 -29.03 5.93 -5.83
N PHE A 321 -27.84 5.66 -5.32
CA PHE A 321 -27.67 5.25 -3.94
C PHE A 321 -26.52 6.06 -3.29
N LEU A 322 -26.77 6.52 -2.06
CA LEU A 322 -25.70 6.89 -1.16
C LEU A 322 -25.28 5.65 -0.39
N LEU A 323 -24.10 5.15 -0.67
CA LEU A 323 -23.52 3.99 -0.01
C LEU A 323 -22.56 4.42 1.09
N SER A 324 -22.45 3.61 2.12
CA SER A 324 -21.39 3.80 3.13
C SER A 324 -20.02 3.45 2.53
N PRO A 325 -19.07 4.39 2.45
CA PRO A 325 -17.77 4.13 1.86
C PRO A 325 -16.86 3.31 2.79
N MET A 326 -17.23 3.14 4.06
CA MET A 326 -16.45 2.45 5.10
C MET A 326 -17.37 1.93 6.20
N PRO A 327 -16.94 0.97 7.04
CA PRO A 327 -17.65 0.63 8.25
C PRO A 327 -17.57 1.81 9.23
N GLY A 328 -18.68 2.13 9.87
CA GLY A 328 -18.72 3.27 10.80
C GLY A 328 -20.08 3.45 11.47
N LEU A 329 -20.14 4.34 12.44
CA LEU A 329 -21.37 4.70 13.12
C LEU A 329 -22.03 5.88 12.39
N LEU A 330 -23.27 5.72 11.94
CA LEU A 330 -24.05 6.82 11.35
C LEU A 330 -24.41 7.85 12.41
N ARG A 331 -23.74 8.98 12.39
CA ARG A 331 -23.93 10.06 13.37
C ARG A 331 -25.08 11.00 13.02
N GLU A 332 -25.25 11.26 11.74
CA GLU A 332 -26.24 12.22 11.24
C GLU A 332 -26.76 11.78 9.86
N VAL A 333 -28.05 11.97 9.66
CA VAL A 333 -28.68 12.00 8.32
C VAL A 333 -29.24 13.41 8.16
N ALA A 334 -28.63 14.19 7.26
CA ALA A 334 -28.89 15.63 7.11
C ALA A 334 -30.07 15.92 6.17
N VAL A 335 -30.73 14.91 5.61
CA VAL A 335 -31.78 15.04 4.59
C VAL A 335 -33.06 14.34 5.02
N LYS A 336 -34.18 14.67 4.34
CA LYS A 336 -35.50 14.05 4.55
C LYS A 336 -36.02 13.48 3.25
N VAL A 337 -36.91 12.48 3.34
CA VAL A 337 -37.60 11.89 2.18
C VAL A 337 -38.38 12.99 1.46
N GLY A 338 -38.27 13.03 0.12
CA GLY A 338 -38.87 14.04 -0.75
C GLY A 338 -38.07 15.34 -0.87
N GLN A 339 -36.93 15.47 -0.18
CA GLN A 339 -36.08 16.64 -0.29
C GLN A 339 -35.28 16.63 -1.58
N GLU A 340 -35.29 17.77 -2.30
CA GLU A 340 -34.33 18.04 -3.38
C GLU A 340 -33.00 18.45 -2.78
N VAL A 341 -31.90 17.86 -3.25
CA VAL A 341 -30.53 18.19 -2.83
C VAL A 341 -29.69 18.55 -4.04
N LYS A 342 -28.74 19.44 -3.84
CA LYS A 342 -27.79 19.90 -4.87
C LYS A 342 -26.46 19.20 -4.72
N ALA A 343 -25.74 19.05 -5.82
CA ALA A 343 -24.37 18.55 -5.82
C ALA A 343 -23.50 19.30 -4.77
N GLY A 344 -22.77 18.58 -3.93
CA GLY A 344 -21.96 19.09 -2.84
C GLY A 344 -22.70 19.30 -1.50
N GLU A 345 -24.03 19.20 -1.44
CA GLU A 345 -24.77 19.26 -0.17
C GLU A 345 -24.48 18.06 0.73
N LYS A 346 -24.46 18.31 2.04
CA LYS A 346 -24.26 17.28 3.05
C LYS A 346 -25.48 16.36 3.13
N LEU A 347 -25.25 15.05 3.01
CA LEU A 347 -26.31 14.02 3.09
C LEU A 347 -26.28 13.27 4.42
N ALA A 348 -25.09 12.86 4.87
CA ALA A 348 -24.90 12.08 6.08
C ALA A 348 -23.52 12.32 6.69
N VAL A 349 -23.34 11.94 7.97
CA VAL A 349 -22.06 11.94 8.66
C VAL A 349 -21.82 10.54 9.25
N ILE A 350 -20.69 9.95 8.93
CA ILE A 350 -20.24 8.67 9.47
C ILE A 350 -19.02 8.92 10.35
N GLU A 351 -19.02 8.38 11.56
CA GLU A 351 -17.85 8.35 12.43
C GLU A 351 -17.18 6.98 12.36
N ALA A 352 -15.88 6.98 12.04
CA ALA A 352 -15.00 5.82 12.10
C ALA A 352 -13.62 6.24 12.59
N MET A 353 -12.97 5.45 13.43
CA MET A 353 -11.61 5.71 13.93
C MET A 353 -11.45 7.15 14.50
N LYS A 354 -12.44 7.64 15.24
CA LYS A 354 -12.49 9.00 15.82
C LYS A 354 -12.51 10.15 14.79
N MET A 355 -12.76 9.84 13.53
CA MET A 355 -12.89 10.83 12.47
C MET A 355 -14.34 10.90 11.98
N GLU A 356 -14.86 12.12 11.80
CA GLU A 356 -16.13 12.36 11.17
C GLU A 356 -15.97 12.53 9.67
N ASN A 357 -16.66 11.71 8.90
CA ASN A 357 -16.63 11.72 7.45
C ASN A 357 -17.97 12.20 6.92
N ILE A 358 -17.95 13.35 6.24
CA ILE A 358 -19.14 13.98 5.68
C ILE A 358 -19.37 13.43 4.27
N LEU A 359 -20.50 12.76 4.09
CA LEU A 359 -20.96 12.29 2.78
C LEU A 359 -21.80 13.38 2.11
N LYS A 360 -21.47 13.69 0.86
CA LYS A 360 -22.10 14.75 0.07
C LYS A 360 -22.77 14.19 -1.16
N ALA A 361 -23.76 14.90 -1.70
CA ALA A 361 -24.36 14.60 -2.98
C ALA A 361 -23.35 14.78 -4.12
N GLU A 362 -23.20 13.81 -4.99
CA GLU A 362 -22.35 13.90 -6.19
C GLU A 362 -23.03 14.66 -7.33
N GLN A 363 -24.36 14.64 -7.35
CA GLN A 363 -25.21 15.28 -8.36
C GLN A 363 -26.50 15.80 -7.75
N ASP A 364 -27.23 16.63 -8.49
CA ASP A 364 -28.58 17.06 -8.12
C ASP A 364 -29.51 15.85 -8.14
N CYS A 365 -30.25 15.63 -7.06
CA CYS A 365 -31.17 14.48 -6.94
C CYS A 365 -32.27 14.74 -5.92
N THR A 366 -33.28 13.89 -5.90
CA THR A 366 -34.36 13.91 -4.91
C THR A 366 -34.26 12.67 -4.01
N VAL A 367 -34.37 12.86 -2.70
CA VAL A 367 -34.31 11.77 -1.72
C VAL A 367 -35.60 10.93 -1.79
N LYS A 368 -35.49 9.70 -2.25
CA LYS A 368 -36.59 8.74 -2.34
C LYS A 368 -36.86 8.03 -1.02
N LYS A 369 -35.79 7.55 -0.37
CA LYS A 369 -35.89 6.77 0.85
C LYS A 369 -34.62 6.89 1.68
N ILE A 370 -34.76 6.87 3.00
CA ILE A 370 -33.67 6.74 3.97
C ILE A 370 -33.71 5.29 4.47
N SER A 371 -32.61 4.54 4.26
CA SER A 371 -32.53 3.10 4.51
C SER A 371 -31.76 2.74 5.77
N ALA A 372 -31.01 3.69 6.37
CA ALA A 372 -30.25 3.51 7.61
C ALA A 372 -30.60 4.62 8.62
N GLY A 373 -30.64 4.29 9.90
CA GLY A 373 -30.97 5.19 11.00
C GLY A 373 -29.75 5.75 11.72
N VAL A 374 -29.88 6.96 12.29
CA VAL A 374 -28.86 7.54 13.17
C VAL A 374 -28.59 6.62 14.36
N GLY A 375 -27.31 6.37 14.67
CA GLY A 375 -26.86 5.41 15.69
C GLY A 375 -26.67 3.98 15.17
N GLU A 376 -26.96 3.71 13.90
CA GLU A 376 -26.72 2.41 13.28
C GLU A 376 -25.24 2.24 12.90
N SER A 377 -24.69 1.04 13.14
CA SER A 377 -23.37 0.64 12.67
C SER A 377 -23.47 0.16 11.23
N LEU A 378 -22.83 0.85 10.31
CA LEU A 378 -22.87 0.58 8.88
C LEU A 378 -21.73 -0.34 8.45
N SER A 379 -22.01 -1.20 7.47
CA SER A 379 -21.00 -1.95 6.72
C SER A 379 -20.61 -1.18 5.45
N VAL A 380 -19.46 -1.56 4.85
CA VAL A 380 -19.07 -1.04 3.52
C VAL A 380 -20.19 -1.37 2.50
N ASP A 381 -20.45 -0.43 1.59
CA ASP A 381 -21.47 -0.53 0.55
C ASP A 381 -22.92 -0.69 1.05
N GLN A 382 -23.15 -0.52 2.35
CA GLN A 382 -24.51 -0.47 2.89
C GLN A 382 -25.23 0.79 2.39
N ILE A 383 -26.47 0.62 1.91
CA ILE A 383 -27.28 1.73 1.41
C ILE A 383 -27.75 2.60 2.58
N ILE A 384 -27.45 3.90 2.54
CA ILE A 384 -27.88 4.90 3.52
C ILE A 384 -29.12 5.63 2.98
N VAL A 385 -29.03 6.14 1.74
CA VAL A 385 -30.10 6.89 1.08
C VAL A 385 -30.30 6.36 -0.35
N GLU A 386 -31.55 6.28 -0.78
CA GLU A 386 -31.93 6.01 -2.17
C GLU A 386 -32.42 7.32 -2.81
N PHE A 387 -32.04 7.57 -4.05
CA PHE A 387 -32.46 8.73 -4.86
C PHE A 387 -33.40 8.29 -6.00
N GLU A 388 -34.17 9.25 -6.52
CA GLU A 388 -35.04 9.03 -7.69
C GLU A 388 -34.23 9.09 -9.00
#